data_4a03212448d9fb3063c42255e853d514
#
_entry.id   4a03212448d9fb3063c42255e853d514
#
_cell.length_a   1.000
_cell.length_b   1.000
_cell.length_c   1.000
_cell.angle_alpha   90.00
_cell.angle_beta   90.00
_cell.angle_gamma   90.00
#
_symmetry.space_group_name_H-M   'P 1'
#
loop_
_entity.id
_entity.type
_entity.pdbx_description
1 polymer ?
#
loop_
_entity_poly.entity_id
_entity_poly.type
_entity_poly.pdbx_seq_one_letter_code
_entity_poly.pdbx_strand_id
1 'polypeptide(L)'
;MAEKNRPLYILKYLLDNTDEDHQAIINDILTHLAEKGIHATRKTVATDLAELQDSGFDVICNKSRQNKYFIGSRSLELAELKMIVDAVQAAKFISPTKSLSLIEKLSSLASPYQAEELKRKLYVEGKAKTTNESVYYTVDLLHHAINHENTVEFQYIKYTADKEKELKHDGAVYCLSPYDLVWNNDRYYVFGWSERHGKIVKFRVDRMLHTKESLFDFHDRPQDYDIEEFCNQVFLMYDGGKRTVQLLCENDMMNTIVDRFGDDVVTQKTDAHHFVAEVEVFISPTFFSWIFAYDGAITIASPLDVMNEYKKKVSETLKRI
;
A
#
# COMPACT_ATOMS: atom_id res chain seq x y z
N MET A 1 -30.11 -28.17 -20.91
CA MET A 1 -29.61 -27.06 -20.06
C MET A 1 -28.24 -26.56 -20.51
N ALA A 2 -27.29 -27.40 -20.89
CA ALA A 2 -25.94 -27.01 -21.34
C ALA A 2 -25.92 -26.07 -22.57
N GLU A 3 -26.81 -26.28 -23.54
CA GLU A 3 -26.86 -25.45 -24.75
C GLU A 3 -27.27 -23.99 -24.48
N LYS A 4 -28.14 -23.75 -23.48
CA LYS A 4 -28.54 -22.37 -23.10
C LYS A 4 -27.42 -21.55 -22.47
N ASN A 5 -26.40 -22.18 -21.92
CA ASN A 5 -25.29 -21.53 -21.26
C ASN A 5 -24.00 -21.47 -22.11
N ARG A 6 -24.08 -21.87 -23.40
CA ARG A 6 -22.96 -21.92 -24.32
C ARG A 6 -22.20 -20.59 -24.44
N PRO A 7 -22.86 -19.42 -24.55
CA PRO A 7 -22.14 -18.14 -24.59
C PRO A 7 -21.26 -17.92 -23.38
N LEU A 8 -21.67 -18.36 -22.17
CA LEU A 8 -20.86 -18.25 -20.95
C LEU A 8 -19.59 -19.14 -21.00
N TYR A 9 -19.68 -20.33 -21.59
CA TYR A 9 -18.50 -21.18 -21.80
C TYR A 9 -17.55 -20.57 -22.81
N ILE A 10 -18.06 -19.93 -23.87
CA ILE A 10 -17.26 -19.21 -24.86
C ILE A 10 -16.57 -18.00 -24.20
N LEU A 11 -17.30 -17.20 -23.46
CA LEU A 11 -16.76 -16.05 -22.73
C LEU A 11 -15.65 -16.48 -21.77
N LYS A 12 -15.92 -17.53 -20.97
CA LYS A 12 -14.92 -18.07 -20.05
C LYS A 12 -13.68 -18.55 -20.78
N TYR A 13 -13.85 -19.26 -21.88
CA TYR A 13 -12.72 -19.72 -22.72
C TYR A 13 -11.87 -18.54 -23.22
N LEU A 14 -12.50 -17.48 -23.74
CA LEU A 14 -11.79 -16.31 -24.23
C LEU A 14 -11.08 -15.57 -23.09
N LEU A 15 -11.72 -15.40 -21.93
CA LEU A 15 -11.10 -14.80 -20.75
C LEU A 15 -9.88 -15.60 -20.25
N ASP A 16 -10.00 -16.91 -20.23
CA ASP A 16 -8.99 -17.81 -19.68
C ASP A 16 -7.83 -18.10 -20.65
N ASN A 17 -7.99 -17.86 -21.98
CA ASN A 17 -7.03 -18.36 -22.98
C ASN A 17 -6.60 -17.33 -24.03
N THR A 18 -7.13 -16.12 -24.04
CA THR A 18 -6.81 -15.15 -25.10
C THR A 18 -6.37 -13.80 -24.57
N ASP A 19 -5.59 -13.13 -25.39
CA ASP A 19 -5.20 -11.71 -25.27
C ASP A 19 -4.92 -11.15 -26.68
N GLU A 20 -4.39 -9.91 -26.76
CA GLU A 20 -4.09 -9.22 -28.03
C GLU A 20 -3.12 -10.01 -28.91
N ASP A 21 -2.15 -10.71 -28.33
CA ASP A 21 -1.11 -11.49 -29.04
C ASP A 21 -1.52 -12.93 -29.24
N HIS A 22 -2.40 -13.48 -28.38
CA HIS A 22 -2.85 -14.87 -28.37
C HIS A 22 -4.34 -14.96 -28.62
N GLN A 23 -4.72 -15.02 -29.89
CA GLN A 23 -6.10 -14.95 -30.33
C GLN A 23 -6.61 -16.33 -30.74
N ALA A 24 -7.88 -16.66 -30.43
CA ALA A 24 -8.51 -17.90 -30.74
C ALA A 24 -9.26 -17.85 -32.10
N ILE A 25 -9.23 -18.94 -32.85
CA ILE A 25 -10.13 -19.14 -34.00
C ILE A 25 -11.38 -19.93 -33.57
N ILE A 26 -12.44 -19.88 -34.39
CA ILE A 26 -13.71 -20.59 -34.08
C ILE A 26 -13.49 -22.10 -33.84
N ASN A 27 -12.49 -22.73 -34.48
CA ASN A 27 -12.19 -24.14 -34.25
C ASN A 27 -11.69 -24.42 -32.84
N ASP A 28 -10.89 -23.53 -32.27
CA ASP A 28 -10.39 -23.69 -30.89
C ASP A 28 -11.54 -23.64 -29.90
N ILE A 29 -12.48 -22.70 -30.12
CA ILE A 29 -13.71 -22.59 -29.32
C ILE A 29 -14.58 -23.85 -29.46
N LEU A 30 -14.77 -24.38 -30.69
CA LEU A 30 -15.51 -25.61 -30.91
C LEU A 30 -14.89 -26.81 -30.21
N THR A 31 -13.56 -26.93 -30.26
CA THR A 31 -12.82 -28.00 -29.55
C THR A 31 -13.07 -27.90 -28.05
N HIS A 32 -12.93 -26.71 -27.48
CA HIS A 32 -13.20 -26.48 -26.05
C HIS A 32 -14.64 -26.83 -25.64
N LEU A 33 -15.63 -26.42 -26.46
CA LEU A 33 -17.02 -26.75 -26.20
C LEU A 33 -17.28 -28.26 -26.26
N ALA A 34 -16.66 -28.97 -27.22
CA ALA A 34 -16.78 -30.42 -27.35
C ALA A 34 -16.21 -31.14 -26.13
N GLU A 35 -15.09 -30.70 -25.59
CA GLU A 35 -14.50 -31.21 -24.33
C GLU A 35 -15.44 -31.08 -23.14
N LYS A 36 -16.33 -30.06 -23.15
CA LYS A 36 -17.37 -29.86 -22.14
C LYS A 36 -18.68 -30.60 -22.46
N GLY A 37 -18.69 -31.42 -23.53
CA GLY A 37 -19.89 -32.12 -23.98
C GLY A 37 -20.95 -31.23 -24.65
N ILE A 38 -20.55 -30.05 -25.11
CA ILE A 38 -21.44 -29.08 -25.76
C ILE A 38 -21.21 -29.14 -27.28
N HIS A 39 -22.23 -29.56 -28.03
CA HIS A 39 -22.16 -29.60 -29.49
C HIS A 39 -22.59 -28.26 -30.08
N ALA A 40 -21.75 -27.69 -30.94
CA ALA A 40 -22.04 -26.42 -31.61
C ALA A 40 -21.50 -26.44 -33.06
N THR A 41 -22.06 -25.59 -33.91
CA THR A 41 -21.57 -25.36 -35.27
C THR A 41 -20.81 -24.03 -35.33
N ARG A 42 -20.02 -23.82 -36.37
CA ARG A 42 -19.34 -22.53 -36.61
C ARG A 42 -20.31 -21.36 -36.62
N LYS A 43 -21.51 -21.55 -37.27
CA LYS A 43 -22.54 -20.52 -37.34
C LYS A 43 -23.07 -20.17 -35.94
N THR A 44 -23.29 -21.19 -35.13
CA THR A 44 -23.82 -21.00 -33.76
C THR A 44 -22.82 -20.26 -32.88
N VAL A 45 -21.54 -20.64 -32.94
CA VAL A 45 -20.48 -19.94 -32.19
C VAL A 45 -20.35 -18.48 -32.65
N ALA A 46 -20.44 -18.21 -33.96
CA ALA A 46 -20.40 -16.85 -34.47
C ALA A 46 -21.59 -16.00 -33.99
N THR A 47 -22.79 -16.59 -33.88
CA THR A 47 -23.95 -15.91 -33.28
C THR A 47 -23.75 -15.62 -31.80
N ASP A 48 -23.22 -16.60 -31.02
CA ASP A 48 -22.97 -16.42 -29.59
C ASP A 48 -21.90 -15.33 -29.34
N LEU A 49 -20.85 -15.25 -30.17
CA LEU A 49 -19.84 -14.20 -30.09
C LEU A 49 -20.45 -12.81 -30.34
N ALA A 50 -21.38 -12.70 -31.32
CA ALA A 50 -22.08 -11.45 -31.56
C ALA A 50 -23.03 -11.09 -30.39
N GLU A 51 -23.72 -12.07 -29.79
CA GLU A 51 -24.55 -11.87 -28.61
C GLU A 51 -23.73 -11.39 -27.39
N LEU A 52 -22.51 -11.91 -27.22
CA LEU A 52 -21.59 -11.44 -26.16
C LEU A 52 -21.19 -9.99 -26.41
N GLN A 53 -20.88 -9.61 -27.66
CA GLN A 53 -20.58 -8.21 -28.02
C GLN A 53 -21.76 -7.29 -27.75
N ASP A 54 -22.95 -7.69 -28.18
CA ASP A 54 -24.19 -6.93 -27.96
C ASP A 54 -24.53 -6.80 -26.45
N SER A 55 -24.11 -7.78 -25.64
CA SER A 55 -24.25 -7.78 -24.18
C SER A 55 -23.21 -6.93 -23.45
N GLY A 56 -22.31 -6.25 -24.18
CA GLY A 56 -21.33 -5.33 -23.64
C GLY A 56 -19.98 -5.95 -23.27
N PHE A 57 -19.71 -7.23 -23.64
CA PHE A 57 -18.38 -7.81 -23.53
C PHE A 57 -17.51 -7.37 -24.70
N ASP A 58 -16.28 -6.94 -24.41
CA ASP A 58 -15.35 -6.46 -25.44
C ASP A 58 -14.66 -7.62 -26.16
N VAL A 59 -15.47 -8.39 -26.90
CA VAL A 59 -14.98 -9.46 -27.77
C VAL A 59 -14.51 -8.86 -29.09
N ILE A 60 -13.22 -8.78 -29.29
CA ILE A 60 -12.63 -8.27 -30.53
C ILE A 60 -12.52 -9.38 -31.58
N CYS A 61 -12.89 -9.05 -32.82
CA CYS A 61 -12.75 -9.92 -33.97
C CYS A 61 -11.75 -9.31 -34.97
N ASN A 62 -10.57 -9.88 -35.05
CA ASN A 62 -9.59 -9.56 -36.10
C ASN A 62 -9.96 -10.30 -37.38
N LYS A 63 -10.48 -9.57 -38.37
CA LYS A 63 -10.91 -10.11 -39.66
C LYS A 63 -9.70 -10.51 -40.50
N SER A 64 -9.60 -11.78 -40.84
CA SER A 64 -8.57 -12.34 -41.70
C SER A 64 -9.12 -13.55 -42.47
N ARG A 65 -8.29 -14.34 -43.18
CA ARG A 65 -8.74 -15.58 -43.82
C ARG A 65 -9.42 -16.53 -42.84
N GLN A 66 -9.01 -16.52 -41.58
CA GLN A 66 -9.71 -17.12 -40.44
C GLN A 66 -9.86 -16.03 -39.37
N ASN A 67 -11.08 -15.64 -39.09
CA ASN A 67 -11.35 -14.65 -38.05
C ASN A 67 -10.79 -15.14 -36.71
N LYS A 68 -10.11 -14.22 -36.02
CA LYS A 68 -9.52 -14.48 -34.72
C LYS A 68 -10.22 -13.62 -33.68
N TYR A 69 -10.46 -14.20 -32.51
CA TYR A 69 -11.23 -13.60 -31.44
C TYR A 69 -10.44 -13.55 -30.15
N PHE A 70 -10.57 -12.47 -29.39
CA PHE A 70 -10.00 -12.31 -28.07
C PHE A 70 -10.79 -11.29 -27.27
N ILE A 71 -10.56 -11.24 -25.95
CA ILE A 71 -11.10 -10.19 -25.07
C ILE A 71 -10.14 -8.99 -25.12
N GLY A 72 -10.64 -7.83 -25.60
CA GLY A 72 -9.88 -6.60 -25.75
C GLY A 72 -9.66 -5.90 -24.41
N SER A 73 -10.72 -5.68 -23.64
CA SER A 73 -10.63 -5.05 -22.33
C SER A 73 -10.96 -6.02 -21.20
N ARG A 74 -10.16 -5.97 -20.15
CA ARG A 74 -10.36 -6.69 -18.89
C ARG A 74 -10.66 -5.70 -17.77
N SER A 75 -11.13 -6.19 -16.63
CA SER A 75 -11.41 -5.34 -15.44
C SER A 75 -10.18 -4.55 -14.99
N LEU A 76 -8.99 -5.08 -15.24
CA LEU A 76 -7.70 -4.45 -15.01
C LEU A 76 -6.80 -4.68 -16.22
N GLU A 77 -6.12 -3.65 -16.67
CA GLU A 77 -5.10 -3.75 -17.71
C GLU A 77 -3.82 -4.40 -17.18
N LEU A 78 -3.02 -4.98 -18.07
CA LEU A 78 -1.76 -5.63 -17.68
C LEU A 78 -0.81 -4.67 -16.95
N ALA A 79 -0.76 -3.40 -17.36
CA ALA A 79 0.05 -2.38 -16.70
C ALA A 79 -0.41 -2.12 -15.26
N GLU A 80 -1.72 -2.03 -15.03
CA GLU A 80 -2.32 -1.86 -13.70
C GLU A 80 -2.05 -3.07 -12.82
N LEU A 81 -2.21 -4.29 -13.36
CA LEU A 81 -1.88 -5.52 -12.64
C LEU A 81 -0.41 -5.57 -12.24
N LYS A 82 0.53 -5.14 -13.13
CA LYS A 82 1.96 -5.04 -12.81
C LYS A 82 2.20 -4.11 -11.62
N MET A 83 1.57 -2.92 -11.61
CA MET A 83 1.70 -1.96 -10.51
C MET A 83 1.15 -2.52 -9.18
N ILE A 84 -0.01 -3.19 -9.21
CA ILE A 84 -0.61 -3.80 -8.01
C ILE A 84 0.28 -4.93 -7.48
N VAL A 85 0.80 -5.78 -8.36
CA VAL A 85 1.74 -6.87 -8.00
C VAL A 85 3.01 -6.31 -7.37
N ASP A 86 3.59 -5.26 -7.95
CA ASP A 86 4.78 -4.59 -7.42
C ASP A 86 4.50 -3.99 -6.04
N ALA A 87 3.34 -3.35 -5.84
CA ALA A 87 2.91 -2.84 -4.53
C ALA A 87 2.77 -3.97 -3.48
N VAL A 88 2.17 -5.10 -3.85
CA VAL A 88 2.07 -6.29 -2.97
C VAL A 88 3.45 -6.85 -2.62
N GLN A 89 4.39 -6.88 -3.59
CA GLN A 89 5.77 -7.33 -3.34
C GLN A 89 6.53 -6.38 -2.42
N ALA A 90 6.35 -5.07 -2.58
CA ALA A 90 7.02 -4.04 -1.78
C ALA A 90 6.47 -3.96 -0.34
N ALA A 91 5.19 -4.23 -0.12
CA ALA A 91 4.52 -4.07 1.16
C ALA A 91 5.14 -4.94 2.28
N LYS A 92 5.75 -4.31 3.29
CA LYS A 92 6.43 -5.00 4.40
C LYS A 92 5.47 -5.62 5.42
N PHE A 93 4.22 -5.15 5.46
CA PHE A 93 3.19 -5.69 6.37
C PHE A 93 2.50 -6.96 5.85
N ILE A 94 2.67 -7.29 4.56
CA ILE A 94 2.16 -8.52 3.98
C ILE A 94 3.24 -9.59 4.08
N SER A 95 2.91 -10.76 4.65
CA SER A 95 3.86 -11.86 4.76
C SER A 95 4.29 -12.39 3.38
N PRO A 96 5.43 -13.08 3.26
CA PRO A 96 5.85 -13.70 2.01
C PRO A 96 4.81 -14.66 1.44
N THR A 97 4.24 -15.53 2.28
CA THR A 97 3.22 -16.52 1.90
C THR A 97 1.97 -15.83 1.34
N LYS A 98 1.49 -14.81 2.04
CA LYS A 98 0.31 -14.05 1.62
C LYS A 98 0.56 -13.26 0.35
N SER A 99 1.77 -12.69 0.18
CA SER A 99 2.16 -12.01 -1.06
C SER A 99 2.07 -12.94 -2.27
N LEU A 100 2.60 -14.15 -2.18
CA LEU A 100 2.51 -15.14 -3.25
C LEU A 100 1.05 -15.48 -3.59
N SER A 101 0.24 -15.76 -2.56
CA SER A 101 -1.19 -16.06 -2.77
C SER A 101 -1.96 -14.90 -3.41
N LEU A 102 -1.65 -13.65 -3.06
CA LEU A 102 -2.27 -12.47 -3.69
C LEU A 102 -1.82 -12.32 -5.14
N ILE A 103 -0.54 -12.52 -5.43
CA ILE A 103 0.00 -12.44 -6.79
C ILE A 103 -0.64 -13.51 -7.68
N GLU A 104 -0.81 -14.74 -7.19
CA GLU A 104 -1.51 -15.79 -7.94
C GLU A 104 -2.96 -15.40 -8.27
N LYS A 105 -3.69 -14.82 -7.30
CA LYS A 105 -5.05 -14.32 -7.53
C LYS A 105 -5.10 -13.17 -8.53
N LEU A 106 -4.18 -12.22 -8.43
CA LEU A 106 -4.07 -11.11 -9.39
C LEU A 106 -3.72 -11.63 -10.78
N SER A 107 -2.80 -12.60 -10.88
CA SER A 107 -2.41 -13.23 -12.14
C SER A 107 -3.58 -13.94 -12.82
N SER A 108 -4.55 -14.47 -12.06
CA SER A 108 -5.75 -15.10 -12.63
C SER A 108 -6.73 -14.11 -13.30
N LEU A 109 -6.53 -12.80 -13.15
CA LEU A 109 -7.29 -11.76 -13.84
C LEU A 109 -6.75 -11.47 -15.26
N ALA A 110 -5.54 -11.92 -15.56
CA ALA A 110 -4.90 -11.79 -16.87
C ALA A 110 -5.03 -13.08 -17.71
N SER A 111 -4.57 -13.05 -18.97
CA SER A 111 -4.39 -14.28 -19.74
C SER A 111 -3.24 -15.12 -19.15
N PRO A 112 -3.16 -16.44 -19.41
CA PRO A 112 -2.04 -17.25 -18.96
C PRO A 112 -0.68 -16.74 -19.43
N TYR A 113 -0.62 -16.16 -20.62
CA TYR A 113 0.59 -15.59 -21.21
C TYR A 113 1.03 -14.32 -20.49
N GLN A 114 0.09 -13.42 -20.26
CA GLN A 114 0.32 -12.19 -19.47
C GLN A 114 0.62 -12.50 -18.00
N ALA A 115 0.01 -13.55 -17.43
CA ALA A 115 0.24 -13.99 -16.05
C ALA A 115 1.71 -14.38 -15.78
N GLU A 116 2.42 -14.92 -16.79
CA GLU A 116 3.86 -15.22 -16.65
C GLU A 116 4.69 -13.94 -16.44
N GLU A 117 4.30 -12.82 -17.06
CA GLU A 117 4.97 -11.53 -16.86
C GLU A 117 4.77 -10.99 -15.43
N LEU A 118 3.61 -11.29 -14.81
CA LEU A 118 3.28 -10.87 -13.45
C LEU A 118 4.05 -11.65 -12.38
N LYS A 119 4.57 -12.84 -12.71
CA LYS A 119 5.38 -13.68 -11.79
C LYS A 119 6.81 -13.19 -11.62
N ARG A 120 7.21 -12.15 -12.34
CA ARG A 120 8.55 -11.54 -12.20
C ARG A 120 8.80 -11.11 -10.75
N LYS A 121 10.06 -11.19 -10.33
CA LYS A 121 10.47 -10.71 -9.00
C LYS A 121 10.91 -9.25 -9.09
N LEU A 122 10.22 -8.38 -8.36
CA LEU A 122 10.68 -7.01 -8.13
C LEU A 122 11.87 -7.05 -7.14
N TYR A 123 12.93 -6.30 -7.42
CA TYR A 123 13.95 -6.04 -6.41
C TYR A 123 13.43 -5.01 -5.43
N VAL A 124 13.25 -5.41 -4.17
CA VAL A 124 12.81 -4.52 -3.08
C VAL A 124 13.93 -4.43 -2.07
N GLU A 125 14.42 -3.22 -1.84
CA GLU A 125 15.39 -2.93 -0.80
C GLU A 125 14.77 -3.11 0.58
N GLY A 126 15.54 -3.62 1.57
CA GLY A 126 15.07 -3.79 2.95
C GLY A 126 13.97 -4.86 3.11
N LYS A 127 14.20 -6.06 2.60
CA LYS A 127 13.27 -7.21 2.47
C LYS A 127 12.59 -7.76 3.74
N ALA A 128 12.71 -7.13 4.91
CA ALA A 128 12.11 -7.66 6.14
C ALA A 128 10.58 -7.51 6.14
N LYS A 129 9.89 -8.45 5.49
CA LYS A 129 8.44 -8.60 5.59
C LYS A 129 8.05 -9.11 6.98
N THR A 130 6.81 -8.85 7.40
CA THR A 130 6.27 -9.40 8.64
C THR A 130 6.20 -10.93 8.57
N THR A 131 6.39 -11.57 9.71
CA THR A 131 6.13 -13.01 9.90
C THR A 131 4.75 -13.26 10.52
N ASN A 132 3.98 -12.21 10.77
CA ASN A 132 2.62 -12.33 11.30
C ASN A 132 1.62 -12.51 10.15
N GLU A 133 1.16 -13.75 9.97
CA GLU A 133 0.20 -14.13 8.93
C GLU A 133 -1.21 -13.57 9.17
N SER A 134 -1.52 -13.11 10.39
CA SER A 134 -2.86 -12.62 10.74
C SER A 134 -3.03 -11.10 10.54
N VAL A 135 -1.99 -10.37 10.12
CA VAL A 135 -2.03 -8.90 10.02
C VAL A 135 -3.21 -8.39 9.20
N TYR A 136 -3.49 -9.02 8.06
CA TYR A 136 -4.58 -8.58 7.20
C TYR A 136 -5.97 -8.79 7.82
N TYR A 137 -6.15 -9.86 8.62
CA TYR A 137 -7.39 -10.05 9.38
C TYR A 137 -7.51 -9.02 10.51
N THR A 138 -6.38 -8.70 11.15
CA THR A 138 -6.37 -7.65 12.18
C THR A 138 -6.69 -6.27 11.57
N VAL A 139 -6.18 -5.97 10.38
CA VAL A 139 -6.51 -4.73 9.65
C VAL A 139 -8.00 -4.68 9.32
N ASP A 140 -8.57 -5.77 8.79
CA ASP A 140 -9.98 -5.87 8.45
C ASP A 140 -10.88 -5.70 9.69
N LEU A 141 -10.54 -6.39 10.78
CA LEU A 141 -11.23 -6.27 12.07
C LEU A 141 -11.17 -4.82 12.59
N LEU A 142 -10.01 -4.17 12.51
CA LEU A 142 -9.85 -2.79 12.96
C LEU A 142 -10.67 -1.81 12.11
N HIS A 143 -10.73 -1.99 10.79
CA HIS A 143 -11.63 -1.21 9.92
C HIS A 143 -13.09 -1.39 10.32
N HIS A 144 -13.50 -2.64 10.58
CA HIS A 144 -14.86 -2.92 11.05
C HIS A 144 -15.14 -2.23 12.37
N ALA A 145 -14.23 -2.38 13.34
CA ALA A 145 -14.37 -1.79 14.67
C ALA A 145 -14.44 -0.25 14.64
N ILE A 146 -13.62 0.40 13.81
CA ILE A 146 -13.65 1.87 13.62
C ILE A 146 -15.00 2.31 13.03
N ASN A 147 -15.49 1.61 12.01
CA ASN A 147 -16.73 1.98 11.33
C ASN A 147 -18.00 1.77 12.20
N HIS A 148 -17.93 0.86 13.19
CA HIS A 148 -19.05 0.53 14.05
C HIS A 148 -18.89 1.03 15.49
N GLU A 149 -17.83 1.81 15.76
CA GLU A 149 -17.51 2.34 17.10
C GLU A 149 -17.42 1.20 18.15
N ASN A 150 -16.78 0.09 17.76
CA ASN A 150 -16.54 -1.05 18.62
C ASN A 150 -15.14 -0.98 19.23
N THR A 151 -15.02 -1.36 20.51
CA THR A 151 -13.72 -1.54 21.15
C THR A 151 -13.07 -2.84 20.70
N VAL A 152 -11.74 -2.88 20.77
CA VAL A 152 -10.96 -4.08 20.45
C VAL A 152 -10.06 -4.48 21.61
N GLU A 153 -9.90 -5.78 21.79
CA GLU A 153 -8.95 -6.39 22.73
C GLU A 153 -7.85 -7.10 21.97
N PHE A 154 -6.62 -6.99 22.47
CA PHE A 154 -5.47 -7.69 21.90
C PHE A 154 -4.33 -7.82 22.92
N GLN A 155 -3.38 -8.73 22.63
CA GLN A 155 -2.08 -8.78 23.27
C GLN A 155 -1.03 -8.12 22.38
N TYR A 156 0.02 -7.57 22.97
CA TYR A 156 1.03 -6.82 22.23
C TYR A 156 2.43 -7.39 22.45
N ILE A 157 3.19 -7.59 21.34
CA ILE A 157 4.53 -8.13 21.40
C ILE A 157 5.61 -7.05 21.37
N LYS A 158 6.74 -7.37 22.00
CA LYS A 158 8.04 -6.70 21.82
C LYS A 158 9.07 -7.73 21.37
N TYR A 159 10.19 -7.27 20.84
CA TYR A 159 11.37 -8.10 20.59
C TYR A 159 12.37 -7.89 21.70
N THR A 160 12.99 -8.96 22.17
CA THR A 160 14.16 -8.94 23.06
C THR A 160 15.42 -8.58 22.28
N ALA A 161 16.54 -8.40 23.00
CA ALA A 161 17.86 -8.22 22.39
C ALA A 161 18.29 -9.44 21.54
N ASP A 162 17.82 -10.62 21.90
CA ASP A 162 18.07 -11.89 21.19
C ASP A 162 17.09 -12.14 20.03
N LYS A 163 16.28 -11.14 19.67
CA LYS A 163 15.25 -11.19 18.61
C LYS A 163 14.10 -12.15 18.89
N GLU A 164 13.91 -12.57 20.13
CA GLU A 164 12.75 -13.36 20.52
C GLU A 164 11.52 -12.48 20.70
N LYS A 165 10.34 -13.07 20.43
CA LYS A 165 9.07 -12.37 20.63
C LYS A 165 8.56 -12.64 22.05
N GLU A 166 8.38 -11.59 22.81
CA GLU A 166 7.76 -11.62 24.12
C GLU A 166 6.48 -10.82 24.15
N LEU A 167 5.50 -11.28 24.91
CA LEU A 167 4.31 -10.50 25.23
C LEU A 167 4.69 -9.35 26.18
N LYS A 168 4.27 -8.13 25.84
CA LYS A 168 4.42 -6.99 26.76
C LYS A 168 3.55 -7.17 28.01
N HIS A 169 4.06 -6.70 29.14
CA HIS A 169 3.35 -6.70 30.44
C HIS A 169 2.80 -8.10 30.81
N ASP A 170 3.66 -9.12 30.68
CA ASP A 170 3.34 -10.51 31.03
C ASP A 170 2.08 -11.05 30.34
N GLY A 171 1.84 -10.64 29.12
CA GLY A 171 0.69 -11.08 28.34
C GLY A 171 -0.62 -10.35 28.64
N ALA A 172 -0.56 -9.20 29.31
CA ALA A 172 -1.76 -8.41 29.59
C ALA A 172 -2.53 -8.07 28.31
N VAL A 173 -3.84 -8.15 28.40
CA VAL A 173 -4.77 -7.75 27.35
C VAL A 173 -4.90 -6.22 27.36
N TYR A 174 -4.76 -5.62 26.19
CA TYR A 174 -5.05 -4.21 25.96
C TYR A 174 -6.47 -4.07 25.45
N CYS A 175 -7.18 -3.03 25.92
CA CYS A 175 -8.45 -2.60 25.38
C CYS A 175 -8.24 -1.23 24.73
N LEU A 176 -8.77 -1.06 23.52
CA LEU A 176 -8.62 0.15 22.72
C LEU A 176 -9.94 0.49 22.04
N SER A 177 -10.37 1.74 22.11
CA SER A 177 -11.39 2.32 21.23
C SER A 177 -10.67 2.86 20.00
N PRO A 178 -10.66 2.15 18.86
CA PRO A 178 -9.87 2.53 17.70
C PRO A 178 -10.54 3.68 16.96
N TYR A 179 -9.77 4.70 16.56
CA TYR A 179 -10.26 5.86 15.84
C TYR A 179 -9.83 5.88 14.39
N ASP A 180 -8.54 5.60 14.11
CA ASP A 180 -7.97 5.65 12.78
C ASP A 180 -6.89 4.59 12.56
N LEU A 181 -6.81 4.13 11.31
CA LEU A 181 -5.71 3.35 10.80
C LEU A 181 -4.82 4.21 9.91
N VAL A 182 -3.54 4.25 10.22
CA VAL A 182 -2.56 5.05 9.50
C VAL A 182 -1.48 4.16 8.89
N TRP A 183 -1.21 4.39 7.62
CA TRP A 183 -0.07 3.80 6.93
C TRP A 183 1.15 4.71 7.05
N ASN A 184 2.22 4.21 7.67
CA ASN A 184 3.47 4.95 7.76
C ASN A 184 4.67 3.98 7.68
N ASN A 185 5.67 4.32 6.87
CA ASN A 185 6.89 3.52 6.67
C ASN A 185 6.60 2.02 6.44
N ASP A 186 5.72 1.70 5.49
CA ASP A 186 5.28 0.36 5.13
C ASP A 186 4.70 -0.45 6.30
N ARG A 187 4.07 0.20 7.27
CA ARG A 187 3.40 -0.42 8.42
C ARG A 187 2.06 0.23 8.69
N TYR A 188 1.11 -0.59 9.15
CA TYR A 188 -0.13 -0.07 9.73
C TYR A 188 0.05 0.25 11.21
N TYR A 189 -0.51 1.37 11.59
CA TYR A 189 -0.66 1.83 12.96
C TYR A 189 -2.14 2.10 13.23
N VAL A 190 -2.65 1.63 14.36
CA VAL A 190 -3.96 2.02 14.88
C VAL A 190 -3.78 3.07 15.96
N PHE A 191 -4.54 4.15 15.85
CA PHE A 191 -4.69 5.18 16.88
C PHE A 191 -6.03 4.99 17.57
N GLY A 192 -6.08 5.21 18.87
CA GLY A 192 -7.32 5.10 19.63
C GLY A 192 -7.12 5.39 21.11
N TRP A 193 -8.22 5.51 21.81
CA TRP A 193 -8.23 5.68 23.26
C TRP A 193 -7.92 4.37 23.98
N SER A 194 -7.03 4.44 24.94
CA SER A 194 -6.70 3.32 25.79
C SER A 194 -7.07 3.64 27.25
N GLU A 195 -8.02 2.93 27.78
CA GLU A 195 -8.42 3.07 29.20
C GLU A 195 -7.21 2.87 30.14
N ARG A 196 -6.37 1.90 29.86
CA ARG A 196 -5.16 1.65 30.64
C ARG A 196 -4.22 2.85 30.75
N HIS A 197 -4.14 3.67 29.70
CA HIS A 197 -3.23 4.82 29.61
C HIS A 197 -3.94 6.15 29.86
N GLY A 198 -5.29 6.17 29.88
CA GLY A 198 -6.10 7.40 30.01
C GLY A 198 -5.84 8.44 28.91
N LYS A 199 -5.46 8.00 27.72
CA LYS A 199 -5.12 8.87 26.57
C LYS A 199 -5.16 8.13 25.25
N ILE A 200 -5.12 8.90 24.17
CA ILE A 200 -4.93 8.35 22.82
C ILE A 200 -3.52 7.81 22.69
N VAL A 201 -3.41 6.59 22.20
CA VAL A 201 -2.16 5.87 22.00
C VAL A 201 -2.09 5.29 20.59
N LYS A 202 -0.90 4.90 20.16
CA LYS A 202 -0.71 4.16 18.90
C LYS A 202 -0.20 2.76 19.15
N PHE A 203 -0.64 1.82 18.31
CA PHE A 203 -0.08 0.49 18.25
C PHE A 203 0.25 0.11 16.82
N ARG A 204 1.35 -0.60 16.61
CA ARG A 204 1.65 -1.22 15.32
C ARG A 204 0.82 -2.49 15.17
N VAL A 205 0.08 -2.57 14.08
CA VAL A 205 -0.86 -3.67 13.85
C VAL A 205 -0.16 -5.02 13.70
N ASP A 206 1.02 -5.05 13.09
CA ASP A 206 1.82 -6.29 12.96
C ASP A 206 2.36 -6.86 14.28
N ARG A 207 2.24 -6.11 15.39
CA ARG A 207 2.60 -6.52 16.73
C ARG A 207 1.41 -6.88 17.61
N MET A 208 0.20 -6.74 17.10
CA MET A 208 -1.03 -7.14 17.79
C MET A 208 -1.27 -8.63 17.57
N LEU A 209 -1.61 -9.34 18.64
CA LEU A 209 -1.95 -10.77 18.62
C LEU A 209 -3.32 -10.98 19.25
N HIS A 210 -4.01 -12.02 18.81
CA HIS A 210 -5.31 -12.41 19.33
C HIS A 210 -6.33 -11.27 19.35
N THR A 211 -6.27 -10.42 18.31
CA THR A 211 -7.16 -9.26 18.20
C THR A 211 -8.59 -9.72 17.96
N LYS A 212 -9.51 -9.19 18.75
CA LYS A 212 -10.96 -9.46 18.67
C LYS A 212 -11.72 -8.21 19.07
N GLU A 213 -12.97 -8.11 18.63
CA GLU A 213 -13.89 -7.10 19.17
C GLU A 213 -14.19 -7.38 20.63
N SER A 214 -14.44 -6.32 21.37
CA SER A 214 -14.73 -6.35 22.78
C SER A 214 -16.16 -5.84 23.05
N LEU A 215 -16.70 -6.24 24.18
CA LEU A 215 -18.00 -5.77 24.67
C LEU A 215 -17.89 -4.54 25.58
N PHE A 216 -16.69 -3.99 25.75
CA PHE A 216 -16.50 -2.75 26.51
C PHE A 216 -17.07 -1.56 25.76
N ASP A 217 -17.51 -0.55 26.52
CA ASP A 217 -18.01 0.67 25.94
C ASP A 217 -16.94 1.37 25.11
N PHE A 218 -17.37 1.93 23.98
CA PHE A 218 -16.49 2.71 23.11
C PHE A 218 -16.31 4.11 23.71
N HIS A 219 -15.05 4.55 23.78
CA HIS A 219 -14.76 5.91 24.19
C HIS A 219 -14.87 6.82 22.97
N ASP A 220 -15.76 7.81 23.02
CA ASP A 220 -15.98 8.74 21.94
C ASP A 220 -14.69 9.47 21.52
N ARG A 221 -14.59 9.75 20.24
CA ARG A 221 -13.48 10.53 19.69
C ARG A 221 -13.55 11.97 20.24
N PRO A 222 -12.47 12.49 20.87
CA PRO A 222 -12.45 13.89 21.33
C PRO A 222 -12.69 14.87 20.18
N GLN A 223 -13.37 15.98 20.45
CA GLN A 223 -13.71 16.99 19.42
C GLN A 223 -12.47 17.68 18.83
N ASP A 224 -11.40 17.76 19.60
CA ASP A 224 -10.11 18.34 19.24
C ASP A 224 -9.12 17.30 18.66
N TYR A 225 -9.59 16.06 18.42
CA TYR A 225 -8.74 15.02 17.84
C TYR A 225 -8.51 15.28 16.35
N ASP A 226 -7.26 15.54 16.00
CA ASP A 226 -6.78 15.63 14.62
C ASP A 226 -5.73 14.55 14.36
N ILE A 227 -6.05 13.63 13.45
CA ILE A 227 -5.14 12.53 13.10
C ILE A 227 -3.84 13.02 12.47
N GLU A 228 -3.87 14.10 11.69
CA GLU A 228 -2.67 14.63 11.05
C GLU A 228 -1.73 15.20 12.12
N GLU A 229 -2.25 15.95 13.09
CA GLU A 229 -1.46 16.47 14.20
C GLU A 229 -0.90 15.33 15.07
N PHE A 230 -1.71 14.32 15.41
CA PHE A 230 -1.27 13.13 16.15
C PHE A 230 -0.19 12.35 15.40
N CYS A 231 -0.34 12.14 14.10
CA CYS A 231 0.68 11.49 13.27
C CYS A 231 2.00 12.25 13.32
N ASN A 232 1.95 13.56 13.21
CA ASN A 232 3.12 14.41 13.24
C ASN A 232 3.83 14.37 14.59
N GLN A 233 3.08 14.52 15.69
CA GLN A 233 3.63 14.40 17.06
C GLN A 233 4.28 13.03 17.28
N VAL A 234 3.60 11.98 16.87
CA VAL A 234 3.96 10.61 17.23
C VAL A 234 5.02 10.00 16.31
N PHE A 235 4.99 10.26 15.00
CA PHE A 235 5.97 9.72 14.07
C PHE A 235 7.23 10.59 13.97
N LEU A 236 7.10 11.88 14.16
CA LEU A 236 8.22 12.81 14.17
C LEU A 236 8.85 12.99 15.56
N MET A 237 8.26 12.38 16.61
CA MET A 237 8.71 12.49 18.01
C MET A 237 8.76 13.95 18.50
N TYR A 238 7.76 14.76 18.13
CA TYR A 238 7.72 16.17 18.48
C TYR A 238 6.35 16.58 19.02
N ASP A 239 6.35 17.37 20.07
CA ASP A 239 5.17 17.84 20.83
C ASP A 239 4.90 19.34 20.57
N GLY A 240 5.23 19.85 19.42
CA GLY A 240 5.06 21.25 19.02
C GLY A 240 4.45 21.41 17.63
N GLY A 241 3.86 22.56 17.34
CA GLY A 241 3.28 22.90 16.05
C GLY A 241 4.31 22.99 14.91
N LYS A 242 3.83 23.03 13.68
CA LYS A 242 4.66 23.32 12.49
C LYS A 242 5.37 24.66 12.65
N ARG A 243 6.59 24.73 12.18
CA ARG A 243 7.39 25.96 12.14
C ARG A 243 7.93 26.21 10.74
N THR A 244 7.88 27.45 10.33
CA THR A 244 8.54 27.90 9.10
C THR A 244 10.05 27.91 9.31
N VAL A 245 10.78 27.19 8.45
CA VAL A 245 12.24 27.09 8.46
C VAL A 245 12.75 27.46 7.07
N GLN A 246 13.80 28.26 7.04
CA GLN A 246 14.54 28.54 5.81
C GLN A 246 15.75 27.61 5.73
N LEU A 247 15.83 26.86 4.65
CA LEU A 247 16.93 25.96 4.34
C LEU A 247 17.80 26.59 3.27
N LEU A 248 19.09 26.76 3.53
CA LEU A 248 20.08 27.08 2.53
C LEU A 248 20.52 25.78 1.86
N CYS A 249 20.35 25.69 0.55
CA CYS A 249 20.58 24.50 -0.23
C CYS A 249 21.52 24.75 -1.39
N GLU A 250 22.40 23.81 -1.70
CA GLU A 250 23.10 23.79 -2.99
C GLU A 250 22.13 23.56 -4.15
N ASN A 251 22.42 24.08 -5.34
CA ASN A 251 21.51 24.01 -6.49
C ASN A 251 21.11 22.57 -6.86
N ASP A 252 22.02 21.61 -6.68
CA ASP A 252 21.79 20.19 -6.98
C ASP A 252 20.76 19.54 -6.04
N MET A 253 20.42 20.20 -4.92
CA MET A 253 19.43 19.73 -3.95
C MET A 253 18.00 20.12 -4.35
N MET A 254 17.77 20.81 -5.46
CA MET A 254 16.43 21.26 -5.85
C MET A 254 15.44 20.08 -5.97
N ASN A 255 15.83 18.99 -6.64
CA ASN A 255 14.96 17.81 -6.77
C ASN A 255 14.62 17.23 -5.39
N THR A 256 15.58 17.16 -4.48
CA THR A 256 15.38 16.67 -3.11
C THR A 256 14.38 17.52 -2.33
N ILE A 257 14.41 18.85 -2.54
CA ILE A 257 13.47 19.77 -1.90
C ILE A 257 12.06 19.59 -2.49
N VAL A 258 11.94 19.52 -3.81
CA VAL A 258 10.65 19.31 -4.50
C VAL A 258 10.05 17.95 -4.14
N ASP A 259 10.85 16.88 -4.17
CA ASP A 259 10.39 15.52 -3.81
C ASP A 259 9.85 15.43 -2.38
N ARG A 260 10.37 16.27 -1.47
CA ARG A 260 9.96 16.23 -0.07
C ARG A 260 8.83 17.19 0.29
N PHE A 261 8.83 18.38 -0.28
CA PHE A 261 7.96 19.48 0.13
C PHE A 261 6.94 19.89 -0.94
N GLY A 262 7.00 19.27 -2.12
CA GLY A 262 6.15 19.60 -3.25
C GLY A 262 6.76 20.64 -4.20
N ASP A 263 6.21 20.75 -5.39
CA ASP A 263 6.63 21.67 -6.45
C ASP A 263 6.18 23.13 -6.20
N ASP A 264 5.27 23.33 -5.27
CA ASP A 264 4.77 24.64 -4.80
C ASP A 264 5.64 25.25 -3.69
N VAL A 265 6.73 24.58 -3.25
CA VAL A 265 7.64 25.10 -2.23
C VAL A 265 8.25 26.44 -2.64
N VAL A 266 8.20 27.41 -1.74
CA VAL A 266 8.74 28.75 -1.99
C VAL A 266 10.27 28.69 -1.99
N THR A 267 10.89 29.03 -3.12
CA THR A 267 12.34 29.05 -3.26
C THR A 267 12.86 30.38 -3.80
N GLN A 268 14.04 30.79 -3.33
CA GLN A 268 14.72 32.00 -3.80
C GLN A 268 16.20 31.73 -4.03
N LYS A 269 16.69 32.00 -5.25
CA LYS A 269 18.12 31.91 -5.56
C LYS A 269 18.90 32.99 -4.80
N THR A 270 19.95 32.60 -4.10
CA THR A 270 20.80 33.52 -3.31
C THR A 270 22.08 33.91 -4.04
N ASP A 271 22.70 32.96 -4.74
CA ASP A 271 23.93 33.18 -5.52
C ASP A 271 24.02 32.19 -6.71
N ALA A 272 25.22 32.05 -7.31
CA ALA A 272 25.43 31.14 -8.44
C ALA A 272 25.30 29.65 -8.07
N HIS A 273 25.45 29.29 -6.80
CA HIS A 273 25.55 27.90 -6.32
C HIS A 273 24.46 27.51 -5.34
N HIS A 274 23.73 28.47 -4.77
CA HIS A 274 22.78 28.21 -3.69
C HIS A 274 21.41 28.85 -3.92
N PHE A 275 20.43 28.27 -3.28
CA PHE A 275 19.08 28.83 -3.11
C PHE A 275 18.61 28.64 -1.67
N VAL A 276 17.64 29.44 -1.24
CA VAL A 276 16.91 29.25 0.01
C VAL A 276 15.54 28.67 -0.31
N ALA A 277 15.15 27.62 0.42
CA ALA A 277 13.79 27.07 0.43
C ALA A 277 13.10 27.42 1.75
N GLU A 278 11.87 27.94 1.70
CA GLU A 278 11.04 28.17 2.87
C GLU A 278 10.07 27.00 3.02
N VAL A 279 10.15 26.29 4.14
CA VAL A 279 9.39 25.07 4.39
C VAL A 279 8.71 25.10 5.74
N GLU A 280 7.49 24.55 5.81
CA GLU A 280 6.80 24.30 7.08
C GLU A 280 7.11 22.88 7.57
N VAL A 281 7.76 22.76 8.71
CA VAL A 281 8.21 21.48 9.26
C VAL A 281 7.99 21.39 10.76
N PHE A 282 7.81 20.16 11.24
CA PHE A 282 7.94 19.86 12.65
C PHE A 282 9.43 19.70 13.02
N ILE A 283 9.89 20.49 13.98
CA ILE A 283 11.26 20.42 14.46
C ILE A 283 11.44 19.12 15.29
N SER A 284 12.05 18.11 14.70
CA SER A 284 12.08 16.75 15.23
C SER A 284 13.43 16.07 14.99
N PRO A 285 13.75 15.00 15.73
CA PRO A 285 14.95 14.19 15.44
C PRO A 285 14.98 13.67 14.00
N THR A 286 13.83 13.35 13.41
CA THR A 286 13.71 12.89 12.02
C THR A 286 14.03 14.00 11.02
N PHE A 287 13.59 15.23 11.29
CA PHE A 287 13.94 16.39 10.46
C PHE A 287 15.43 16.68 10.50
N PHE A 288 16.04 16.67 11.70
CA PHE A 288 17.48 16.89 11.85
C PHE A 288 18.30 15.77 11.21
N SER A 289 17.87 14.51 11.33
CA SER A 289 18.53 13.38 10.66
C SER A 289 18.46 13.50 9.14
N TRP A 290 17.35 13.97 8.61
CA TRP A 290 17.20 14.21 7.19
C TRP A 290 18.16 15.30 6.68
N ILE A 291 18.28 16.44 7.39
CA ILE A 291 19.26 17.47 7.03
C ILE A 291 20.67 16.90 7.09
N PHE A 292 21.01 16.14 8.15
CA PHE A 292 22.34 15.57 8.34
C PHE A 292 22.74 14.60 7.21
N ALA A 293 21.76 13.91 6.60
CA ALA A 293 22.02 12.94 5.53
C ALA A 293 22.59 13.57 4.23
N TYR A 294 22.56 14.89 4.10
CA TYR A 294 23.06 15.59 2.91
C TYR A 294 24.43 16.28 3.13
N ASP A 295 25.18 15.89 4.16
CA ASP A 295 26.59 16.29 4.41
C ASP A 295 26.85 17.80 4.32
N GLY A 296 25.85 18.63 4.64
CA GLY A 296 25.95 20.09 4.61
C GLY A 296 25.46 20.76 3.31
N ALA A 297 25.12 19.99 2.27
CA ALA A 297 24.50 20.54 1.05
C ALA A 297 23.10 21.15 1.32
N ILE A 298 22.46 20.76 2.43
CA ILE A 298 21.27 21.38 3.00
C ILE A 298 21.57 21.81 4.44
N THR A 299 21.37 23.09 4.76
CA THR A 299 21.60 23.63 6.11
C THR A 299 20.42 24.50 6.55
N ILE A 300 20.26 24.67 7.87
CA ILE A 300 19.24 25.55 8.45
C ILE A 300 19.79 26.98 8.46
N ALA A 301 19.15 27.88 7.67
CA ALA A 301 19.49 29.29 7.66
C ALA A 301 18.73 30.07 8.72
N SER A 302 17.45 29.79 8.93
CA SER A 302 16.63 30.39 9.96
C SER A 302 15.49 29.43 10.40
N PRO A 303 14.89 29.61 11.58
CA PRO A 303 15.24 30.54 12.64
C PRO A 303 16.46 30.09 13.46
N LEU A 304 17.09 31.03 14.14
CA LEU A 304 18.34 30.83 14.86
C LEU A 304 18.25 29.80 15.98
N ASP A 305 17.14 29.73 16.68
CA ASP A 305 16.92 28.74 17.75
C ASP A 305 16.89 27.30 17.21
N VAL A 306 16.26 27.05 16.05
CA VAL A 306 16.26 25.74 15.39
C VAL A 306 17.65 25.35 14.93
N MET A 307 18.39 26.29 14.33
CA MET A 307 19.80 26.08 13.95
C MET A 307 20.66 25.72 15.16
N ASN A 308 20.50 26.43 16.28
CA ASN A 308 21.26 26.19 17.51
C ASN A 308 20.88 24.82 18.14
N GLU A 309 19.61 24.43 18.11
CA GLU A 309 19.18 23.10 18.56
C GLU A 309 19.83 21.99 17.72
N TYR A 310 19.85 22.14 16.40
CA TYR A 310 20.53 21.20 15.50
C TYR A 310 22.02 21.08 15.82
N LYS A 311 22.74 22.22 15.93
CA LYS A 311 24.18 22.26 16.29
C LYS A 311 24.45 21.58 17.63
N LYS A 312 23.59 21.82 18.64
CA LYS A 312 23.69 21.18 19.94
C LYS A 312 23.59 19.66 19.84
N LYS A 313 22.59 19.14 19.12
CA LYS A 313 22.38 17.69 18.93
C LYS A 313 23.56 17.03 18.22
N VAL A 314 24.09 17.64 17.16
CA VAL A 314 25.30 17.16 16.45
C VAL A 314 26.50 17.12 17.39
N SER A 315 26.71 18.19 18.17
CA SER A 315 27.85 18.27 19.14
C SER A 315 27.72 17.24 20.26
N GLU A 316 26.50 16.99 20.76
CA GLU A 316 26.25 15.96 21.78
C GLU A 316 26.52 14.55 21.27
N THR A 317 26.21 14.30 20.01
CA THR A 317 26.47 13.01 19.35
C THR A 317 28.00 12.79 19.20
N LEU A 318 28.73 13.80 18.72
CA LEU A 318 30.19 13.74 18.62
C LEU A 318 30.90 13.44 19.95
N LYS A 319 30.37 13.93 21.08
CA LYS A 319 30.92 13.66 22.41
C LYS A 319 30.73 12.22 22.90
N ARG A 320 29.84 11.45 22.24
CA ARG A 320 29.54 10.05 22.60
C ARG A 320 30.31 9.02 21.77
N ILE A 321 30.96 9.47 20.71
CA ILE A 321 31.88 8.70 19.87
C ILE A 321 33.32 8.90 20.35
#